data_cc0756c703aed36353d3093333adc7d6
#
_entry.id   cc0756c703aed36353d3093333adc7d6
#
_cell.length_a   1.000
_cell.length_b   1.000
_cell.length_c   1.000
_cell.angle_alpha   90.00
_cell.angle_beta   90.00
_cell.angle_gamma   90.00
#
_symmetry.space_group_name_H-M   'P 1'
#
loop_
_entity.id
_entity.type
_entity.pdbx_description
1 polymer ?
#
loop_
_entity_poly.entity_id
_entity_poly.type
_entity_poly.pdbx_seq_one_letter_code
_entity_poly.pdbx_strand_id
1 'polypeptide(L)'
;TFARLYREKYGYFYEDVPAEIVNLRVLGKILGAGLELTSFPSGGLEGAISLGERSAFSPLRGKMISFAVYDRRDLACGMKFPGPCIIEEVTSTTIVDVNGIVEVDGFGSLLITLEVD
;
A
#
# COMPACT_ATOMS: atom_id res chain seq x y z
N THR A 1 -20.40 -33.39 22.19
CA THR A 1 -20.61 -34.44 21.18
C THR A 1 -21.47 -33.92 20.02
N PHE A 2 -21.35 -34.51 18.84
CA PHE A 2 -22.11 -34.14 17.63
C PHE A 2 -23.64 -34.13 17.89
N ALA A 3 -24.17 -35.21 18.48
CA ALA A 3 -25.61 -35.33 18.82
C ALA A 3 -26.15 -34.16 19.66
N ARG A 4 -25.36 -33.69 20.65
CA ARG A 4 -25.75 -32.56 21.50
C ARG A 4 -25.83 -31.26 20.69
N LEU A 5 -24.81 -30.97 19.93
CA LEU A 5 -24.74 -29.73 19.10
C LEU A 5 -25.80 -29.73 17.98
N TYR A 6 -26.07 -30.89 17.40
CA TYR A 6 -27.11 -31.05 16.38
C TYR A 6 -28.49 -30.78 16.93
N ARG A 7 -28.81 -31.40 18.12
CA ARG A 7 -30.08 -31.20 18.83
C ARG A 7 -30.28 -29.74 19.27
N GLU A 8 -29.22 -29.10 19.74
CA GLU A 8 -29.23 -27.69 20.13
C GLU A 8 -29.51 -26.76 18.93
N LYS A 9 -28.92 -27.07 17.75
CA LYS A 9 -29.05 -26.28 16.55
C LYS A 9 -30.34 -26.48 15.78
N TYR A 10 -30.84 -27.76 15.73
CA TYR A 10 -31.98 -28.15 14.89
C TYR A 10 -33.21 -28.62 15.67
N GLY A 11 -33.12 -28.73 16.99
CA GLY A 11 -34.25 -29.13 17.87
C GLY A 11 -34.48 -30.62 17.94
N TYR A 12 -33.86 -31.44 17.12
CA TYR A 12 -34.03 -32.91 17.10
C TYR A 12 -32.73 -33.62 16.73
N PHE A 13 -32.67 -34.93 17.01
CA PHE A 13 -31.59 -35.82 16.58
C PHE A 13 -32.11 -37.24 16.52
N TYR A 14 -31.86 -37.95 15.45
CA TYR A 14 -32.25 -39.37 15.28
C TYR A 14 -31.13 -40.26 15.82
N GLU A 15 -31.39 -41.01 16.89
CA GLU A 15 -30.41 -41.87 17.55
C GLU A 15 -30.16 -43.19 16.79
N ASP A 16 -31.13 -43.65 16.01
CA ASP A 16 -31.09 -44.91 15.26
C ASP A 16 -30.55 -44.79 13.86
N VAL A 17 -30.14 -43.58 13.42
CA VAL A 17 -29.59 -43.33 12.11
C VAL A 17 -28.07 -43.16 12.20
N PRO A 18 -27.27 -44.00 11.50
CA PRO A 18 -25.82 -43.86 11.50
C PRO A 18 -25.41 -42.52 10.87
N ALA A 19 -24.56 -41.79 11.58
CA ALA A 19 -24.00 -40.55 11.06
C ALA A 19 -22.68 -40.83 10.31
N GLU A 20 -22.60 -40.36 9.08
CA GLU A 20 -21.37 -40.43 8.28
C GLU A 20 -20.69 -39.06 8.21
N ILE A 21 -19.36 -39.03 8.32
CA ILE A 21 -18.57 -37.85 8.12
C ILE A 21 -18.30 -37.70 6.62
N VAL A 22 -19.01 -36.78 5.98
CA VAL A 22 -18.89 -36.53 4.54
C VAL A 22 -17.69 -35.61 4.24
N ASN A 23 -17.39 -34.70 5.17
CA ASN A 23 -16.33 -33.72 4.97
C ASN A 23 -15.72 -33.28 6.29
N LEU A 24 -14.41 -33.14 6.34
CA LEU A 24 -13.68 -32.58 7.48
C LEU A 24 -12.87 -31.38 7.01
N ARG A 25 -13.16 -30.21 7.55
CA ARG A 25 -12.40 -28.98 7.26
C ARG A 25 -11.62 -28.56 8.50
N VAL A 26 -10.31 -28.46 8.35
CA VAL A 26 -9.40 -27.97 9.39
C VAL A 26 -8.78 -26.66 8.92
N LEU A 27 -8.88 -25.62 9.74
CA LEU A 27 -8.21 -24.35 9.53
C LEU A 27 -7.11 -24.18 10.58
N GLY A 28 -5.86 -24.22 10.15
CA GLY A 28 -4.69 -23.87 10.97
C GLY A 28 -4.31 -22.41 10.76
N LYS A 29 -4.20 -21.63 11.83
CA LYS A 29 -3.71 -20.24 11.78
C LYS A 29 -2.42 -20.14 12.60
N ILE A 30 -1.33 -19.82 11.90
CA ILE A 30 -0.05 -19.52 12.56
C ILE A 30 -0.02 -18.00 12.76
N LEU A 31 0.10 -17.58 14.01
CA LEU A 31 0.37 -16.18 14.34
C LEU A 31 1.88 -15.98 14.19
N GLY A 32 2.28 -15.33 13.12
CA GLY A 32 3.66 -14.85 12.95
C GLY A 32 3.96 -13.68 13.87
N ALA A 33 5.24 -13.37 14.08
CA ALA A 33 5.66 -12.11 14.67
C ALA A 33 5.08 -10.96 13.81
N GLY A 34 4.52 -9.93 14.45
CA GLY A 34 4.03 -8.76 13.76
C GLY A 34 5.15 -8.12 12.91
N LEU A 35 4.78 -7.53 11.79
CA LEU A 35 5.72 -6.72 11.02
C LEU A 35 6.00 -5.43 11.81
N GLU A 36 7.23 -5.25 12.28
CA GLU A 36 7.68 -3.98 12.83
C GLU A 36 8.20 -3.11 11.69
N LEU A 37 7.52 -1.99 11.44
CA LEU A 37 7.99 -1.00 10.48
C LEU A 37 9.16 -0.23 11.10
N THR A 38 10.31 -0.32 10.47
CA THR A 38 11.49 0.45 10.88
C THR A 38 11.34 1.88 10.38
N SER A 39 11.41 2.85 11.30
CA SER A 39 11.50 4.25 10.92
C SER A 39 12.93 4.58 10.46
N PHE A 40 13.01 5.41 9.41
CA PHE A 40 14.28 5.90 8.92
C PHE A 40 14.59 7.27 9.53
N PRO A 41 15.86 7.59 9.79
CA PRO A 41 16.23 8.93 10.26
C PRO A 41 15.82 9.96 9.20
N SER A 42 15.30 11.10 9.66
CA SER A 42 15.00 12.22 8.78
C SER A 42 16.32 12.68 8.14
N GLY A 43 16.35 12.70 6.81
CA GLY A 43 17.37 13.42 6.06
C GLY A 43 17.19 14.92 6.31
N GLY A 44 18.24 15.70 6.23
CA GLY A 44 18.14 17.16 6.38
C GLY A 44 17.08 17.75 5.42
N LEU A 45 16.55 18.90 5.79
CA LEU A 45 15.51 19.65 5.05
C LEU A 45 16.02 20.20 3.68
N GLU A 46 17.15 19.73 3.19
CA GLU A 46 17.57 20.04 1.83
C GLU A 46 16.61 19.39 0.84
N GLY A 47 16.04 20.18 -0.03
CA GLY A 47 15.02 19.76 -0.99
C GLY A 47 15.52 18.63 -1.90
N ALA A 48 14.63 17.83 -2.40
CA ALA A 48 14.95 16.78 -3.37
C ALA A 48 15.69 17.38 -4.58
N ILE A 49 16.83 16.77 -4.92
CA ILE A 49 17.63 17.22 -6.06
C ILE A 49 17.08 16.51 -7.31
N SER A 50 16.58 17.29 -8.26
CA SER A 50 16.15 16.77 -9.57
C SER A 50 17.36 16.33 -10.39
N LEU A 51 17.24 15.14 -10.99
CA LEU A 51 18.21 14.64 -11.98
C LEU A 51 18.10 15.35 -13.33
N GLY A 52 17.06 16.13 -13.56
CA GLY A 52 16.74 16.81 -14.81
C GLY A 52 15.26 16.85 -15.07
N GLU A 53 14.87 17.06 -16.32
CA GLU A 53 13.50 17.17 -16.75
C GLU A 53 13.18 16.18 -17.87
N ARG A 54 11.93 15.73 -17.91
CA ARG A 54 11.41 14.86 -18.97
C ARG A 54 10.03 15.33 -19.42
N SER A 55 9.83 15.38 -20.73
CA SER A 55 8.52 15.67 -21.30
C SER A 55 7.61 14.44 -21.15
N ALA A 56 6.44 14.63 -20.52
CA ALA A 56 5.41 13.61 -20.37
C ALA A 56 4.03 14.23 -20.52
N PHE A 57 3.02 13.40 -20.79
CA PHE A 57 1.64 13.86 -20.92
C PHE A 57 1.02 14.11 -19.56
N SER A 58 0.48 15.32 -19.35
CA SER A 58 -0.31 15.67 -18.17
C SER A 58 -1.80 15.54 -18.49
N PRO A 59 -2.52 14.60 -17.87
CA PRO A 59 -3.97 14.49 -18.02
C PRO A 59 -4.70 15.77 -17.58
N LEU A 60 -4.23 16.42 -16.51
CA LEU A 60 -4.85 17.64 -15.99
C LEU A 60 -4.68 18.84 -16.92
N ARG A 61 -3.56 18.90 -17.64
CA ARG A 61 -3.30 19.98 -18.62
C ARG A 61 -3.72 19.61 -20.05
N GLY A 62 -4.02 18.34 -20.31
CA GLY A 62 -4.39 17.83 -21.64
C GLY A 62 -3.27 17.94 -22.69
N LYS A 63 -2.02 18.03 -22.25
CA LYS A 63 -0.85 18.23 -23.14
C LYS A 63 0.45 17.70 -22.55
N MET A 64 1.47 17.61 -23.39
CA MET A 64 2.85 17.34 -22.96
C MET A 64 3.39 18.54 -22.19
N ILE A 65 3.94 18.28 -21.01
CA ILE A 65 4.64 19.27 -20.19
C ILE A 65 5.95 18.69 -19.65
N SER A 66 6.80 19.55 -19.09
CA SER A 66 8.04 19.12 -18.43
C SER A 66 7.75 18.64 -17.01
N PHE A 67 8.29 17.48 -16.66
CA PHE A 67 8.25 16.88 -15.31
C PHE A 67 9.68 16.84 -14.77
N ALA A 68 9.88 17.25 -13.53
CA ALA A 68 11.12 17.05 -12.82
C ALA A 68 11.33 15.55 -12.54
N VAL A 69 12.55 15.04 -12.72
CA VAL A 69 12.86 13.62 -12.51
C VAL A 69 13.69 13.45 -11.25
N TYR A 70 13.27 12.53 -10.37
CA TYR A 70 13.96 12.19 -9.11
C TYR A 70 14.30 10.69 -9.07
N ASP A 71 15.47 10.36 -8.52
CA ASP A 71 15.77 8.97 -8.13
C ASP A 71 15.21 8.72 -6.72
N ARG A 72 14.46 7.64 -6.57
CA ARG A 72 13.88 7.27 -5.28
C ARG A 72 14.90 7.11 -4.16
N ARG A 73 16.12 6.68 -4.51
CA ARG A 73 17.22 6.46 -3.54
C ARG A 73 17.77 7.76 -2.95
N ASP A 74 17.60 8.87 -3.65
CA ASP A 74 18.06 10.19 -3.21
C ASP A 74 17.00 10.92 -2.36
N LEU A 75 15.80 10.33 -2.21
CA LEU A 75 14.72 10.91 -1.43
C LEU A 75 14.78 10.43 0.02
N ALA A 76 15.12 11.34 0.92
CA ALA A 76 15.18 11.10 2.37
C ALA A 76 13.85 11.43 3.06
N CYS A 77 13.63 10.80 4.23
CA CYS A 77 12.48 11.07 5.07
C CYS A 77 12.38 12.56 5.46
N GLY A 78 11.19 13.12 5.36
CA GLY A 78 10.92 14.53 5.62
C GLY A 78 11.02 15.43 4.40
N MET A 79 11.55 14.95 3.26
CA MET A 79 11.58 15.73 2.03
C MET A 79 10.16 15.95 1.50
N LYS A 80 9.91 17.16 0.99
CA LYS A 80 8.62 17.56 0.43
C LYS A 80 8.84 18.41 -0.81
N PHE A 81 8.16 18.07 -1.89
CA PHE A 81 8.27 18.79 -3.15
C PHE A 81 6.99 18.67 -3.99
N PRO A 82 6.69 19.67 -4.85
CA PRO A 82 5.51 19.65 -5.69
C PRO A 82 5.70 18.84 -6.97
N GLY A 83 4.58 18.40 -7.58
CA GLY A 83 4.51 18.04 -8.98
C GLY A 83 4.60 19.27 -9.92
N PRO A 84 4.75 19.07 -11.21
CA PRO A 84 4.78 17.78 -11.88
C PRO A 84 6.12 17.07 -11.73
N CYS A 85 6.13 15.83 -11.32
CA CYS A 85 7.36 15.07 -11.15
C CYS A 85 7.23 13.58 -11.49
N ILE A 86 8.38 12.98 -11.80
CA ILE A 86 8.56 11.54 -12.03
C ILE A 86 9.58 11.05 -11.01
N ILE A 87 9.23 10.03 -10.24
CA ILE A 87 10.14 9.39 -9.27
C ILE A 87 10.43 8.00 -9.79
N GLU A 88 11.70 7.76 -10.13
CA GLU A 88 12.15 6.50 -10.71
C GLU A 88 12.70 5.58 -9.63
N GLU A 89 12.31 4.30 -9.70
CA GLU A 89 12.82 3.19 -8.90
C GLU A 89 13.29 2.07 -9.82
N VAL A 90 13.98 1.09 -9.27
CA VAL A 90 14.50 -0.05 -10.06
C VAL A 90 13.38 -0.83 -10.76
N THR A 91 12.23 -0.97 -10.13
CA THR A 91 11.12 -1.81 -10.60
C THR A 91 9.82 -1.05 -10.84
N SER A 92 9.77 0.24 -10.51
CA SER A 92 8.55 1.04 -10.61
C SER A 92 8.87 2.50 -10.93
N THR A 93 7.83 3.24 -11.30
CA THR A 93 7.90 4.68 -11.54
C THR A 93 6.64 5.32 -10.99
N THR A 94 6.80 6.35 -10.18
CA THR A 94 5.68 7.16 -9.67
C THR A 94 5.61 8.46 -10.45
N ILE A 95 4.45 8.77 -11.00
CA ILE A 95 4.19 10.02 -11.73
C ILE A 95 3.18 10.84 -10.94
N VAL A 96 3.53 12.08 -10.64
CA VAL A 96 2.67 13.03 -9.92
C VAL A 96 2.45 14.24 -10.82
N ASP A 97 1.18 14.55 -11.10
CA ASP A 97 0.81 15.69 -11.96
C ASP A 97 0.87 17.02 -11.20
N VAL A 98 0.54 18.12 -11.86
CA VAL A 98 0.68 19.50 -11.39
C VAL A 98 -0.04 19.84 -10.09
N ASN A 99 -1.08 19.06 -9.73
CA ASN A 99 -1.86 19.26 -8.51
C ASN A 99 -1.39 18.39 -7.33
N GLY A 100 -0.30 17.69 -7.47
CA GLY A 100 0.20 16.79 -6.44
C GLY A 100 1.36 17.38 -5.64
N ILE A 101 1.40 17.06 -4.36
CA ILE A 101 2.53 17.32 -3.46
C ILE A 101 3.02 15.99 -2.94
N VAL A 102 4.30 15.72 -3.06
CA VAL A 102 4.96 14.52 -2.56
C VAL A 102 5.62 14.83 -1.22
N GLU A 103 5.44 13.94 -0.26
CA GLU A 103 6.14 13.95 1.01
C GLU A 103 6.68 12.55 1.32
N VAL A 104 7.92 12.46 1.77
CA VAL A 104 8.50 11.21 2.24
C VAL A 104 8.31 11.10 3.73
N ASP A 105 7.49 10.13 4.18
CA ASP A 105 7.20 9.94 5.59
C ASP A 105 8.35 9.30 6.39
N GLY A 106 8.18 9.16 7.70
CA GLY A 106 9.20 8.58 8.59
C GLY A 106 9.49 7.09 8.35
N PHE A 107 8.70 6.41 7.54
CA PHE A 107 8.90 5.02 7.14
C PHE A 107 9.48 4.90 5.73
N GLY A 108 9.80 6.03 5.12
CA GLY A 108 10.29 6.07 3.75
C GLY A 108 9.19 5.87 2.70
N SER A 109 7.90 5.98 3.03
CA SER A 109 6.82 5.91 2.05
C SER A 109 6.64 7.25 1.36
N LEU A 110 6.16 7.22 0.10
CA LEU A 110 5.74 8.42 -0.61
C LEU A 110 4.27 8.70 -0.29
N LEU A 111 4.03 9.78 0.44
CA LEU A 111 2.70 10.33 0.67
C LEU A 111 2.41 11.38 -0.41
N ILE A 112 1.40 11.13 -1.24
CA ILE A 112 1.02 12.04 -2.32
C ILE A 112 -0.33 12.67 -1.95
N THR A 113 -0.32 13.98 -1.74
CA THR A 113 -1.53 14.77 -1.51
C THR A 113 -1.93 15.45 -2.80
N LEU A 114 -3.17 15.25 -3.23
CA LEU A 114 -3.73 15.91 -4.43
C LEU A 114 -4.59 17.09 -4.01
N GLU A 115 -4.33 18.25 -4.60
CA GLU A 115 -5.23 19.39 -4.51
C GLU A 115 -6.40 19.15 -5.47
N VAL A 116 -7.60 19.07 -4.90
CA VAL A 116 -8.84 18.93 -5.67
C VAL A 116 -9.51 20.30 -5.66
N ASP A 117 -9.69 20.85 -6.85
CA ASP A 117 -10.47 22.10 -7.04
C ASP A 117 -11.96 21.85 -6.77
#